data_ab3742c69e043e4d08293fd2ab1f1177
#
_entry.id   ab3742c69e043e4d08293fd2ab1f1177
#
_cell.length_a   1.000
_cell.length_b   1.000
_cell.length_c   1.000
_cell.angle_alpha   90.00
_cell.angle_beta   90.00
_cell.angle_gamma   90.00
#
_symmetry.space_group_name_H-M   'P 1'
#
loop_
_entity.id
_entity.type
_entity.pdbx_description
1 polymer ?
#
loop_
_entity_poly.entity_id
_entity_poly.type
_entity_poly.pdbx_seq_one_letter_code
_entity_poly.pdbx_strand_id
1 'polypeptide(L)'
;MKVGDVMSYEIMTITEDAPLKEAATVMVKSGVSGLPVISDDRKVIGIVTEADFVTAEADRAWGRQRRRLLANFLGDSKPPQARTVGDVMTRDPHTIDSGSTVTEAARMMTDLRVKRLPVVLPDNTLCGIISRADVMGVFARPDGALSDEIANDVAVGVLGLEPGDVSVQVDDGIASISGHVPSRSDSRILGELATRVEGVVSVESSVTWDHDDSK
;
A
#
# COMPACT_ATOMS: atom_id res chain seq x y z
N MET A 1 2.70 -11.42 3.26
CA MET A 1 1.33 -10.92 2.95
C MET A 1 1.31 -10.33 1.55
N LYS A 2 0.27 -10.56 0.80
CA LYS A 2 0.09 -10.03 -0.56
C LYS A 2 -0.69 -8.72 -0.52
N VAL A 3 -0.52 -7.90 -1.54
CA VAL A 3 -1.29 -6.67 -1.73
C VAL A 3 -2.79 -6.95 -1.68
N GLY A 4 -3.24 -8.05 -2.32
CA GLY A 4 -4.63 -8.47 -2.30
C GLY A 4 -5.20 -8.75 -0.91
N ASP A 5 -4.37 -9.08 0.08
CA ASP A 5 -4.84 -9.39 1.44
C ASP A 5 -5.18 -8.13 2.25
N VAL A 6 -4.62 -6.97 1.86
CA VAL A 6 -4.72 -5.71 2.63
C VAL A 6 -5.32 -4.54 1.84
N MET A 7 -5.42 -4.65 0.51
CA MET A 7 -5.96 -3.57 -0.32
C MET A 7 -7.43 -3.31 -0.03
N SER A 8 -7.88 -2.09 -0.28
CA SER A 8 -9.30 -1.77 -0.30
C SER A 8 -9.94 -2.20 -1.62
N TYR A 9 -11.04 -2.97 -1.52
CA TYR A 9 -11.85 -3.41 -2.66
C TYR A 9 -12.97 -2.44 -3.01
N GLU A 10 -13.46 -1.67 -2.03
CA GLU A 10 -14.45 -0.61 -2.24
C GLU A 10 -13.76 0.64 -2.78
N ILE A 11 -13.64 0.71 -4.10
CA ILE A 11 -12.84 1.74 -4.75
C ILE A 11 -13.77 2.81 -5.32
N MET A 12 -13.63 4.05 -4.82
CA MET A 12 -14.20 5.21 -5.48
C MET A 12 -13.37 5.51 -6.72
N THR A 13 -14.01 5.58 -7.88
CA THR A 13 -13.39 5.86 -9.18
C THR A 13 -14.05 7.06 -9.83
N ILE A 14 -13.42 7.60 -10.87
CA ILE A 14 -13.97 8.69 -11.67
C ILE A 14 -13.55 8.52 -13.13
N THR A 15 -14.27 9.17 -14.06
CA THR A 15 -13.90 9.21 -15.49
C THR A 15 -13.11 10.47 -15.80
N GLU A 16 -12.36 10.49 -16.91
CA GLU A 16 -11.55 11.65 -17.29
C GLU A 16 -12.38 12.88 -17.66
N ASP A 17 -13.58 12.69 -18.21
CA ASP A 17 -14.49 13.76 -18.60
C ASP A 17 -15.25 14.36 -17.41
N ALA A 18 -15.22 13.73 -16.26
CA ALA A 18 -15.94 14.19 -15.08
C ALA A 18 -15.45 15.59 -14.66
N PRO A 19 -16.35 16.47 -14.21
CA PRO A 19 -15.97 17.78 -13.69
C PRO A 19 -15.07 17.65 -12.44
N LEU A 20 -14.05 18.51 -12.32
CA LEU A 20 -13.20 18.57 -11.11
C LEU A 20 -13.99 18.74 -9.82
N LYS A 21 -15.11 19.49 -9.87
CA LYS A 21 -16.00 19.65 -8.71
C LYS A 21 -16.60 18.31 -8.24
N GLU A 22 -16.92 17.43 -9.17
CA GLU A 22 -17.45 16.10 -8.86
C GLU A 22 -16.38 15.26 -8.18
N ALA A 23 -15.16 15.19 -8.73
CA ALA A 23 -14.04 14.50 -8.14
C ALA A 23 -13.77 15.00 -6.72
N ALA A 24 -13.70 16.31 -6.50
CA ALA A 24 -13.53 16.90 -5.18
C ALA A 24 -14.66 16.50 -4.22
N THR A 25 -15.91 16.47 -4.70
CA THR A 25 -17.07 16.08 -3.89
C THR A 25 -16.99 14.61 -3.47
N VAL A 26 -16.62 13.73 -4.39
CA VAL A 26 -16.43 12.30 -4.11
C VAL A 26 -15.32 12.13 -3.06
N MET A 27 -14.16 12.76 -3.28
CA MET A 27 -13.02 12.66 -2.36
C MET A 27 -13.39 13.10 -0.93
N VAL A 28 -14.05 14.26 -0.80
CA VAL A 28 -14.43 14.80 0.53
C VAL A 28 -15.48 13.93 1.21
N LYS A 29 -16.52 13.48 0.48
CA LYS A 29 -17.59 12.66 1.05
C LYS A 29 -17.13 11.28 1.47
N SER A 30 -16.23 10.68 0.70
CA SER A 30 -15.71 9.33 0.97
C SER A 30 -14.44 9.33 1.84
N GLY A 31 -13.92 10.50 2.22
CA GLY A 31 -12.70 10.61 3.04
C GLY A 31 -11.44 10.09 2.35
N VAL A 32 -11.43 10.07 1.01
CA VAL A 32 -10.28 9.58 0.24
C VAL A 32 -9.48 10.75 -0.36
N SER A 33 -8.16 10.63 -0.40
CA SER A 33 -7.27 11.67 -0.90
C SER A 33 -6.76 11.41 -2.33
N GLY A 34 -7.47 10.57 -3.09
CA GLY A 34 -7.22 10.32 -4.52
C GLY A 34 -8.14 9.26 -5.07
N LEU A 35 -8.46 9.41 -6.36
CA LEU A 35 -9.36 8.55 -7.11
C LEU A 35 -8.64 7.99 -8.34
N PRO A 36 -8.62 6.67 -8.57
CA PRO A 36 -8.28 6.11 -9.85
C PRO A 36 -9.23 6.64 -10.93
N VAL A 37 -8.67 7.04 -12.06
CA VAL A 37 -9.43 7.43 -13.24
C VAL A 37 -9.47 6.25 -14.19
N ILE A 38 -10.68 5.83 -14.55
CA ILE A 38 -10.91 4.63 -15.34
C ILE A 38 -11.60 4.94 -16.67
N SER A 39 -11.31 4.11 -17.65
CA SER A 39 -12.08 4.07 -18.92
C SER A 39 -13.40 3.33 -18.74
N ASP A 40 -14.24 3.32 -19.78
CA ASP A 40 -15.50 2.57 -19.82
C ASP A 40 -15.28 1.05 -19.60
N ASP A 41 -14.14 0.51 -20.03
CA ASP A 41 -13.73 -0.87 -19.83
C ASP A 41 -13.11 -1.12 -18.45
N ARG A 42 -13.25 -0.18 -17.49
CA ARG A 42 -12.69 -0.25 -16.14
C ARG A 42 -11.16 -0.35 -16.07
N LYS A 43 -10.45 0.04 -17.12
CA LYS A 43 -8.98 0.08 -17.11
C LYS A 43 -8.49 1.38 -16.50
N VAL A 44 -7.39 1.29 -15.76
CA VAL A 44 -6.76 2.46 -15.14
C VAL A 44 -6.07 3.28 -16.22
N ILE A 45 -6.53 4.52 -16.43
CA ILE A 45 -5.97 5.48 -17.38
C ILE A 45 -5.31 6.67 -16.70
N GLY A 46 -5.60 6.87 -15.42
CA GLY A 46 -5.06 7.99 -14.64
C GLY A 46 -5.30 7.83 -13.15
N ILE A 47 -4.80 8.80 -12.41
CA ILE A 47 -5.12 9.02 -11.00
C ILE A 47 -5.22 10.52 -10.74
N VAL A 48 -6.24 10.94 -10.00
CA VAL A 48 -6.37 12.31 -9.51
C VAL A 48 -6.28 12.32 -7.99
N THR A 49 -5.52 13.25 -7.44
CA THR A 49 -5.21 13.33 -6.00
C THR A 49 -5.41 14.76 -5.48
N GLU A 50 -5.42 14.94 -4.16
CA GLU A 50 -5.45 16.27 -3.53
C GLU A 50 -4.37 17.20 -4.07
N ALA A 51 -3.16 16.68 -4.37
CA ALA A 51 -2.05 17.47 -4.90
C ALA A 51 -2.39 18.11 -6.25
N ASP A 52 -3.14 17.42 -7.10
CA ASP A 52 -3.55 17.92 -8.42
C ASP A 52 -4.51 19.11 -8.28
N PHE A 53 -5.42 19.07 -7.29
CA PHE A 53 -6.30 20.20 -6.98
C PHE A 53 -5.52 21.41 -6.46
N VAL A 54 -4.56 21.17 -5.56
CA VAL A 54 -3.70 22.23 -5.01
C VAL A 54 -2.90 22.89 -6.14
N THR A 55 -2.31 22.10 -7.03
CA THR A 55 -1.57 22.58 -8.20
C THR A 55 -2.49 23.39 -9.15
N ALA A 56 -3.66 22.85 -9.48
CA ALA A 56 -4.63 23.54 -10.35
C ALA A 56 -5.08 24.89 -9.75
N GLU A 57 -5.27 25.01 -8.45
CA GLU A 57 -5.63 26.29 -7.80
C GLU A 57 -4.45 27.26 -7.74
N ALA A 58 -3.23 26.76 -7.52
CA ALA A 58 -2.02 27.57 -7.60
C ALA A 58 -1.85 28.17 -9.00
N ASP A 59 -2.01 27.36 -10.04
CA ASP A 59 -1.94 27.82 -11.45
C ASP A 59 -3.02 28.87 -11.77
N ARG A 60 -4.22 28.70 -11.24
CA ARG A 60 -5.29 29.71 -11.34
C ARG A 60 -4.89 31.02 -10.69
N ALA A 61 -4.28 30.97 -9.50
CA ALA A 61 -3.84 32.15 -8.78
C ALA A 61 -2.72 32.89 -9.53
N TRP A 62 -1.70 32.16 -10.03
CA TRP A 62 -0.63 32.70 -10.85
C TRP A 62 -1.15 33.27 -12.18
N GLY A 63 -2.05 32.58 -12.84
CA GLY A 63 -2.69 33.07 -14.07
C GLY A 63 -3.44 34.40 -13.85
N ARG A 64 -4.20 34.54 -12.75
CA ARG A 64 -4.86 35.80 -12.36
C ARG A 64 -3.87 36.91 -12.08
N GLN A 65 -2.78 36.64 -11.34
CA GLN A 65 -1.77 37.63 -11.02
C GLN A 65 -0.98 38.09 -12.24
N ARG A 66 -0.57 37.16 -13.10
CA ARG A 66 0.12 37.45 -14.37
C ARG A 66 -0.74 38.32 -15.30
N ARG A 67 -2.05 38.04 -15.43
CA ARG A 67 -2.99 38.83 -16.20
C ARG A 67 -3.11 40.25 -15.63
N ARG A 68 -3.19 40.42 -14.31
CA ARG A 68 -3.26 41.73 -13.67
C ARG A 68 -2.04 42.56 -13.96
N LEU A 69 -0.84 41.94 -14.02
CA LEU A 69 0.40 42.63 -14.35
C LEU A 69 0.56 42.94 -15.85
N LEU A 70 -0.03 42.11 -16.74
CA LEU A 70 0.13 42.21 -18.19
C LEU A 70 -1.14 42.62 -18.91
N ALA A 71 -2.14 43.12 -18.18
CA ALA A 71 -3.46 43.47 -18.72
C ALA A 71 -3.41 44.44 -19.91
N ASN A 72 -2.39 45.29 -19.95
CA ASN A 72 -2.19 46.24 -21.03
C ASN A 72 -1.51 45.67 -22.29
N PHE A 73 -0.99 44.43 -22.24
CA PHE A 73 -0.22 43.80 -23.30
C PHE A 73 -0.83 42.52 -23.85
N LEU A 74 -1.61 41.80 -23.05
CA LEU A 74 -2.23 40.55 -23.44
C LEU A 74 -3.72 40.76 -23.55
N GLY A 75 -4.23 40.94 -24.75
CA GLY A 75 -5.66 41.05 -24.97
C GLY A 75 -6.52 40.04 -24.16
N ASP A 76 -7.85 40.08 -24.29
CA ASP A 76 -8.85 39.40 -23.42
C ASP A 76 -8.87 37.85 -23.46
N SER A 77 -7.77 37.22 -23.87
CA SER A 77 -7.66 35.75 -23.90
C SER A 77 -7.61 35.16 -22.49
N LYS A 78 -8.69 34.53 -22.07
CA LYS A 78 -8.77 33.80 -20.78
C LYS A 78 -7.90 32.54 -20.88
N PRO A 79 -6.93 32.31 -19.98
CA PRO A 79 -6.18 31.06 -20.01
C PRO A 79 -7.14 29.89 -19.84
N PRO A 80 -6.88 28.74 -20.48
CA PRO A 80 -7.67 27.56 -20.28
C PRO A 80 -7.67 27.23 -18.80
N GLN A 81 -8.84 27.07 -18.19
CA GLN A 81 -8.99 26.62 -16.83
C GLN A 81 -9.25 25.11 -16.88
N ALA A 82 -8.51 24.36 -16.07
CA ALA A 82 -8.82 22.94 -15.86
C ALA A 82 -10.30 22.81 -15.45
N ARG A 83 -11.06 22.04 -16.19
CA ARG A 83 -12.50 21.86 -16.00
C ARG A 83 -12.84 20.42 -15.68
N THR A 84 -12.09 19.50 -16.24
CA THR A 84 -12.29 18.05 -16.08
C THR A 84 -11.14 17.41 -15.32
N VAL A 85 -11.36 16.18 -14.87
CA VAL A 85 -10.34 15.34 -14.25
C VAL A 85 -9.18 15.10 -15.20
N GLY A 86 -9.47 14.87 -16.49
CA GLY A 86 -8.45 14.66 -17.52
C GLY A 86 -7.49 15.82 -17.74
N ASP A 87 -7.91 17.07 -17.38
CA ASP A 87 -7.05 18.26 -17.46
C ASP A 87 -5.93 18.28 -16.41
N VAL A 88 -6.09 17.53 -15.28
CA VAL A 88 -5.20 17.62 -14.12
C VAL A 88 -4.64 16.28 -13.66
N MET A 89 -5.28 15.16 -14.01
CA MET A 89 -4.86 13.84 -13.58
C MET A 89 -3.44 13.50 -14.00
N THR A 90 -2.76 12.69 -13.22
CA THR A 90 -1.56 11.98 -13.66
C THR A 90 -1.99 10.84 -14.57
N ARG A 91 -1.59 10.89 -15.86
CA ARG A 91 -1.84 9.82 -16.84
C ARG A 91 -0.88 8.67 -16.62
N ASP A 92 -1.29 7.46 -17.01
CA ASP A 92 -0.49 6.23 -16.89
C ASP A 92 0.16 6.09 -15.49
N PRO A 93 -0.65 6.06 -14.42
CA PRO A 93 -0.13 6.02 -13.08
C PRO A 93 0.57 4.69 -12.82
N HIS A 94 1.52 4.70 -11.89
CA HIS A 94 2.09 3.44 -11.40
C HIS A 94 1.01 2.58 -10.76
N THR A 95 0.93 1.34 -11.19
CA THR A 95 -0.01 0.32 -10.71
C THR A 95 0.76 -0.85 -10.11
N ILE A 96 0.09 -1.71 -9.37
CA ILE A 96 0.67 -2.92 -8.80
C ILE A 96 -0.28 -4.10 -8.98
N ASP A 97 0.25 -5.32 -9.08
CA ASP A 97 -0.53 -6.55 -9.12
C ASP A 97 -0.98 -6.97 -7.72
N SER A 98 -2.18 -7.56 -7.58
CA SER A 98 -2.71 -8.04 -6.31
C SER A 98 -1.88 -9.18 -5.70
N GLY A 99 -1.14 -9.92 -6.51
CA GLY A 99 -0.22 -10.99 -6.10
C GLY A 99 1.14 -10.50 -5.61
N SER A 100 1.50 -9.21 -5.84
CA SER A 100 2.71 -8.59 -5.32
C SER A 100 2.69 -8.55 -3.80
N THR A 101 3.88 -8.41 -3.18
CA THR A 101 3.99 -8.30 -1.72
C THR A 101 3.72 -6.88 -1.23
N VAL A 102 3.28 -6.74 0.03
CA VAL A 102 3.13 -5.42 0.69
C VAL A 102 4.47 -4.69 0.75
N THR A 103 5.58 -5.42 0.92
CA THR A 103 6.95 -4.87 0.90
C THR A 103 7.28 -4.23 -0.45
N GLU A 104 6.89 -4.85 -1.58
CA GLU A 104 7.06 -4.27 -2.92
C GLU A 104 6.22 -3.01 -3.08
N ALA A 105 4.96 -3.04 -2.61
CA ALA A 105 4.09 -1.85 -2.62
C ALA A 105 4.71 -0.70 -1.82
N ALA A 106 5.20 -0.96 -0.61
CA ALA A 106 5.86 0.03 0.24
C ALA A 106 7.12 0.63 -0.43
N ARG A 107 7.95 -0.22 -1.04
CA ARG A 107 9.12 0.20 -1.79
C ARG A 107 8.74 1.09 -2.98
N MET A 108 7.77 0.66 -3.80
CA MET A 108 7.28 1.46 -4.91
C MET A 108 6.75 2.82 -4.44
N MET A 109 5.95 2.87 -3.36
CA MET A 109 5.44 4.13 -2.82
C MET A 109 6.55 5.07 -2.35
N THR A 110 7.66 4.53 -1.85
CA THR A 110 8.83 5.29 -1.38
C THR A 110 9.65 5.82 -2.56
N ASP A 111 10.03 4.93 -3.48
CA ASP A 111 10.91 5.24 -4.62
C ASP A 111 10.23 6.24 -5.58
N LEU A 112 8.94 6.04 -5.84
CA LEU A 112 8.13 6.87 -6.74
C LEU A 112 7.50 8.08 -6.04
N ARG A 113 7.66 8.20 -4.72
CA ARG A 113 7.09 9.27 -3.87
C ARG A 113 5.57 9.40 -3.98
N VAL A 114 4.87 8.28 -4.18
CA VAL A 114 3.41 8.22 -4.23
C VAL A 114 2.82 7.76 -2.89
N LYS A 115 1.57 8.10 -2.62
CA LYS A 115 0.88 7.74 -1.37
C LYS A 115 0.00 6.51 -1.52
N ARG A 116 -0.27 6.07 -2.76
CA ARG A 116 -1.14 4.95 -3.10
C ARG A 116 -0.82 4.42 -4.49
N LEU A 117 -1.23 3.20 -4.73
CA LEU A 117 -1.11 2.53 -6.02
C LEU A 117 -2.47 1.90 -6.36
N PRO A 118 -3.05 2.16 -7.54
CA PRO A 118 -4.12 1.34 -8.05
C PRO A 118 -3.64 -0.10 -8.21
N VAL A 119 -4.45 -1.04 -7.77
CA VAL A 119 -4.18 -2.48 -7.92
C VAL A 119 -4.94 -2.98 -9.12
N VAL A 120 -4.24 -3.66 -10.03
CA VAL A 120 -4.79 -4.07 -11.31
C VAL A 120 -4.61 -5.55 -11.58
N LEU A 121 -5.45 -6.09 -12.42
CA LEU A 121 -5.28 -7.40 -13.05
C LEU A 121 -4.29 -7.29 -14.21
N PRO A 122 -3.81 -8.44 -14.78
CA PRO A 122 -2.85 -8.44 -15.89
C PRO A 122 -3.30 -7.67 -17.15
N ASP A 123 -4.61 -7.49 -17.33
CA ASP A 123 -5.20 -6.72 -18.43
C ASP A 123 -5.40 -5.23 -18.12
N ASN A 124 -4.81 -4.73 -17.01
CA ASN A 124 -4.95 -3.38 -16.48
C ASN A 124 -6.34 -3.01 -15.94
N THR A 125 -7.22 -3.99 -15.70
CA THR A 125 -8.51 -3.76 -15.05
C THR A 125 -8.30 -3.46 -13.57
N LEU A 126 -8.91 -2.37 -13.08
CA LEU A 126 -8.84 -1.99 -11.66
C LEU A 126 -9.55 -3.03 -10.79
N CYS A 127 -8.85 -3.57 -9.80
CA CYS A 127 -9.40 -4.53 -8.83
C CYS A 127 -9.26 -4.10 -7.36
N GLY A 128 -8.43 -3.10 -7.05
CA GLY A 128 -8.19 -2.62 -5.69
C GLY A 128 -7.44 -1.30 -5.67
N ILE A 129 -7.21 -0.79 -4.49
CA ILE A 129 -6.28 0.31 -4.22
C ILE A 129 -5.53 0.02 -2.94
N ILE A 130 -4.22 0.18 -2.94
CA ILE A 130 -3.38 0.09 -1.74
C ILE A 130 -2.76 1.46 -1.44
N SER A 131 -2.78 1.86 -0.18
CA SER A 131 -2.26 3.13 0.30
C SER A 131 -1.20 2.94 1.38
N ARG A 132 -0.53 4.02 1.77
CA ARG A 132 0.38 4.00 2.93
C ARG A 132 -0.33 3.63 4.23
N ALA A 133 -1.62 3.95 4.37
CA ALA A 133 -2.40 3.56 5.54
C ALA A 133 -2.58 2.05 5.62
N ASP A 134 -2.81 1.38 4.48
CA ASP A 134 -2.92 -0.07 4.42
C ASP A 134 -1.59 -0.75 4.76
N VAL A 135 -0.47 -0.21 4.24
CA VAL A 135 0.88 -0.67 4.61
C VAL A 135 1.14 -0.49 6.10
N MET A 136 0.77 0.66 6.68
CA MET A 136 0.89 0.88 8.14
C MET A 136 0.04 -0.09 8.95
N GLY A 137 -1.15 -0.46 8.43
CA GLY A 137 -2.04 -1.43 9.05
C GLY A 137 -1.38 -2.81 9.28
N VAL A 138 -0.41 -3.18 8.45
CA VAL A 138 0.37 -4.42 8.63
C VAL A 138 1.17 -4.39 9.93
N PHE A 139 1.76 -3.24 10.28
CA PHE A 139 2.51 -3.07 11.54
C PHE A 139 1.59 -2.90 12.76
N ALA A 140 0.31 -2.64 12.54
CA ALA A 140 -0.70 -2.55 13.59
C ALA A 140 -1.43 -3.88 13.85
N ARG A 141 -0.92 -4.99 13.32
CA ARG A 141 -1.45 -6.34 13.60
C ARG A 141 -1.35 -6.65 15.08
N PRO A 142 -2.42 -7.19 15.70
CA PRO A 142 -2.36 -7.58 17.10
C PRO A 142 -1.26 -8.62 17.36
N ASP A 143 -0.51 -8.45 18.44
CA ASP A 143 0.58 -9.36 18.81
C ASP A 143 0.11 -10.82 18.96
N GLY A 144 -1.11 -11.03 19.45
CA GLY A 144 -1.71 -12.38 19.51
C GLY A 144 -1.85 -13.03 18.13
N ALA A 145 -2.23 -12.27 17.09
CA ALA A 145 -2.33 -12.82 15.74
C ALA A 145 -0.96 -13.17 15.15
N LEU A 146 0.08 -12.39 15.48
CA LEU A 146 1.46 -12.70 15.10
C LEU A 146 1.97 -13.95 15.81
N SER A 147 1.68 -14.08 17.12
CA SER A 147 2.01 -15.26 17.91
C SER A 147 1.36 -16.51 17.33
N ASP A 148 0.06 -16.45 17.02
CA ASP A 148 -0.70 -17.57 16.45
C ASP A 148 -0.15 -17.98 15.07
N GLU A 149 0.18 -17.03 14.19
CA GLU A 149 0.76 -17.31 12.87
C GLU A 149 2.15 -17.99 13.00
N ILE A 150 3.03 -17.49 13.87
CA ILE A 150 4.35 -18.11 14.07
C ILE A 150 4.19 -19.52 14.64
N ALA A 151 3.34 -19.73 15.63
CA ALA A 151 3.16 -21.02 16.27
C ALA A 151 2.50 -22.05 15.35
N ASN A 152 1.42 -21.67 14.65
CA ASN A 152 0.62 -22.61 13.88
C ASN A 152 1.09 -22.74 12.43
N ASP A 153 1.31 -21.61 11.73
CA ASP A 153 1.62 -21.66 10.30
C ASP A 153 3.11 -21.92 10.07
N VAL A 154 4.00 -21.32 10.88
CA VAL A 154 5.44 -21.49 10.72
C VAL A 154 5.92 -22.75 11.42
N ALA A 155 5.74 -22.87 12.74
CA ALA A 155 6.30 -23.97 13.51
C ALA A 155 5.63 -25.30 13.15
N VAL A 156 4.31 -25.38 13.20
CA VAL A 156 3.57 -26.61 12.90
C VAL A 156 3.42 -26.81 11.39
N GLY A 157 2.96 -25.79 10.64
CA GLY A 157 2.59 -25.92 9.23
C GLY A 157 3.79 -26.10 8.29
N VAL A 158 4.88 -25.35 8.51
CA VAL A 158 6.07 -25.40 7.64
C VAL A 158 7.13 -26.37 8.17
N LEU A 159 7.44 -26.33 9.48
CA LEU A 159 8.49 -27.16 10.06
C LEU A 159 7.98 -28.52 10.54
N GLY A 160 6.66 -28.72 10.63
CA GLY A 160 6.08 -30.00 11.06
C GLY A 160 6.33 -30.32 12.54
N LEU A 161 6.56 -29.30 13.38
CA LEU A 161 6.72 -29.47 14.82
C LEU A 161 5.38 -29.86 15.46
N GLU A 162 5.42 -30.57 16.59
CA GLU A 162 4.20 -30.87 17.34
C GLU A 162 3.69 -29.62 18.05
N PRO A 163 2.36 -29.44 18.18
CA PRO A 163 1.79 -28.37 18.97
C PRO A 163 2.30 -28.37 20.41
N GLY A 164 3.01 -27.31 20.81
CA GLY A 164 3.59 -27.19 22.16
C GLY A 164 5.08 -27.42 22.25
N ASP A 165 5.76 -27.91 21.21
CA ASP A 165 7.23 -28.03 21.17
C ASP A 165 7.90 -26.67 21.33
N VAL A 166 7.26 -25.64 20.77
CA VAL A 166 7.70 -24.26 20.93
C VAL A 166 6.58 -23.39 21.48
N SER A 167 6.97 -22.44 22.31
CA SER A 167 6.11 -21.37 22.84
C SER A 167 6.51 -20.06 22.17
N VAL A 168 5.54 -19.36 21.63
CA VAL A 168 5.72 -18.07 20.97
C VAL A 168 4.95 -17.01 21.74
N GLN A 169 5.61 -15.94 22.11
CA GLN A 169 4.99 -14.74 22.68
C GLN A 169 5.42 -13.54 21.85
N VAL A 170 4.50 -12.64 21.56
CA VAL A 170 4.81 -11.39 20.86
C VAL A 170 4.38 -10.25 21.75
N ASP A 171 5.24 -9.24 21.87
CA ASP A 171 5.00 -7.99 22.60
C ASP A 171 5.59 -6.83 21.79
N ASP A 172 4.76 -5.84 21.46
CA ASP A 172 5.14 -4.72 20.57
C ASP A 172 5.84 -5.16 19.26
N GLY A 173 5.37 -6.29 18.67
CA GLY A 173 5.96 -6.87 17.47
C GLY A 173 7.28 -7.61 17.67
N ILE A 174 7.78 -7.73 18.90
CA ILE A 174 8.99 -8.51 19.24
C ILE A 174 8.55 -9.94 19.56
N ALA A 175 8.93 -10.90 18.72
CA ALA A 175 8.59 -12.31 18.91
C ALA A 175 9.66 -13.02 19.74
N SER A 176 9.29 -13.48 20.95
CA SER A 176 10.10 -14.32 21.81
C SER A 176 9.71 -15.79 21.61
N ILE A 177 10.63 -16.59 21.09
CA ILE A 177 10.41 -18.01 20.80
C ILE A 177 11.28 -18.85 21.74
N SER A 178 10.64 -19.78 22.46
CA SER A 178 11.32 -20.72 23.35
C SER A 178 10.77 -22.13 23.15
N GLY A 179 11.54 -23.13 23.54
CA GLY A 179 11.13 -24.54 23.44
C GLY A 179 12.24 -25.43 22.94
N HIS A 180 11.85 -26.53 22.30
CA HIS A 180 12.78 -27.56 21.86
C HIS A 180 12.42 -28.04 20.45
N VAL A 181 13.44 -28.26 19.61
CA VAL A 181 13.27 -28.73 18.22
C VAL A 181 14.27 -29.88 17.94
N PRO A 182 14.01 -30.71 16.90
CA PRO A 182 14.86 -31.85 16.60
C PRO A 182 16.29 -31.49 16.22
N SER A 183 16.46 -30.42 15.42
CA SER A 183 17.77 -30.05 14.89
C SER A 183 18.10 -28.56 15.05
N ARG A 184 19.40 -28.24 14.99
CA ARG A 184 19.88 -26.86 14.96
C ARG A 184 19.41 -26.12 13.72
N SER A 185 19.30 -26.82 12.59
CA SER A 185 18.74 -26.25 11.36
C SER A 185 17.29 -25.84 11.55
N ASP A 186 16.46 -26.64 12.24
CA ASP A 186 15.07 -26.28 12.52
C ASP A 186 14.97 -25.02 13.38
N SER A 187 15.81 -24.91 14.42
CA SER A 187 15.87 -23.70 15.25
C SER A 187 16.22 -22.46 14.44
N ARG A 188 17.19 -22.56 13.53
CA ARG A 188 17.60 -21.45 12.65
C ARG A 188 16.49 -21.07 11.66
N ILE A 189 15.91 -22.08 11.00
CA ILE A 189 14.84 -21.87 10.02
C ILE A 189 13.61 -21.25 10.69
N LEU A 190 13.23 -21.72 11.89
CA LEU A 190 12.14 -21.14 12.67
C LEU A 190 12.35 -19.63 12.91
N GLY A 191 13.53 -19.24 13.36
CA GLY A 191 13.88 -17.83 13.58
C GLY A 191 13.86 -17.01 12.29
N GLU A 192 14.41 -17.55 11.20
CA GLU A 192 14.41 -16.88 9.90
C GLU A 192 12.99 -16.70 9.31
N LEU A 193 12.14 -17.72 9.45
CA LEU A 193 10.75 -17.65 8.99
C LEU A 193 9.91 -16.72 9.86
N ALA A 194 10.07 -16.77 11.19
CA ALA A 194 9.39 -15.86 12.10
C ALA A 194 9.73 -14.39 11.81
N THR A 195 10.98 -14.08 11.46
CA THR A 195 11.39 -12.73 11.06
C THR A 195 10.69 -12.26 9.76
N ARG A 196 10.21 -13.19 8.93
CA ARG A 196 9.48 -12.87 7.68
C ARG A 196 7.99 -12.71 7.86
N VAL A 197 7.46 -13.00 9.05
CA VAL A 197 6.05 -12.74 9.37
C VAL A 197 5.84 -11.23 9.42
N GLU A 198 4.94 -10.75 8.58
CA GLU A 198 4.70 -9.31 8.45
C GLU A 198 4.03 -8.75 9.70
N GLY A 199 4.61 -7.70 10.25
CA GLY A 199 4.27 -7.13 11.55
C GLY A 199 5.29 -7.47 12.64
N VAL A 200 6.11 -8.51 12.46
CA VAL A 200 7.22 -8.82 13.36
C VAL A 200 8.35 -7.82 13.14
N VAL A 201 8.75 -7.16 14.20
CA VAL A 201 9.85 -6.16 14.23
C VAL A 201 11.20 -6.83 14.46
N SER A 202 11.23 -7.79 15.41
CA SER A 202 12.42 -8.60 15.70
C SER A 202 12.03 -9.94 16.32
N VAL A 203 12.99 -10.88 16.29
CA VAL A 203 12.83 -12.22 16.87
C VAL A 203 13.94 -12.47 17.88
N GLU A 204 13.57 -12.87 19.10
CA GLU A 204 14.43 -13.36 20.15
C GLU A 204 14.18 -14.87 20.32
N SER A 205 15.18 -15.70 20.04
CA SER A 205 15.04 -17.14 20.11
C SER A 205 15.93 -17.73 21.20
N SER A 206 15.30 -18.51 22.09
CA SER A 206 15.94 -19.36 23.10
C SER A 206 15.62 -20.85 22.90
N VAL A 207 15.40 -21.22 21.62
CA VAL A 207 15.08 -22.59 21.23
C VAL A 207 16.31 -23.47 21.33
N THR A 208 16.16 -24.63 22.00
CA THR A 208 17.16 -25.66 22.10
C THR A 208 16.91 -26.79 21.09
N TRP A 209 17.91 -27.65 20.85
CA TRP A 209 17.82 -28.75 19.87
C TRP A 209 18.51 -30.03 20.36
N ASP A 210 18.12 -31.20 19.80
CA ASP A 210 18.68 -32.51 20.13
C ASP A 210 20.05 -32.74 19.47
N HIS A 211 20.20 -32.37 18.19
CA HIS A 211 21.44 -32.61 17.46
C HIS A 211 21.85 -31.40 16.61
N ASP A 212 23.16 -31.23 16.43
CA ASP A 212 23.76 -30.22 15.57
C ASP A 212 24.03 -30.81 14.20
N ASP A 213 23.21 -30.46 13.22
CA ASP A 213 23.29 -30.89 11.83
C ASP A 213 23.95 -29.79 10.92
N SER A 214 24.56 -28.77 11.52
CA SER A 214 25.32 -27.75 10.79
C SER A 214 26.69 -28.32 10.39
N LYS A 215 26.82 -28.77 9.14
CA LYS A 215 28.10 -29.08 8.50
C LYS A 215 28.38 -28.14 7.36
#